data_16a2834a3ba47b2b7d9550e63b27985f
#
_entry.id   16a2834a3ba47b2b7d9550e63b27985f
#
_cell.length_a   1.000
_cell.length_b   1.000
_cell.length_c   1.000
_cell.angle_alpha   90.00
_cell.angle_beta   90.00
_cell.angle_gamma   90.00
#
_symmetry.space_group_name_H-M   'P 1'
#
loop_
_entity.id
_entity.type
_entity.pdbx_description
1 polymer ?
#
loop_
_entity_poly.entity_id
_entity_poly.type
_entity_poly.pdbx_seq_one_letter_code
_entity_poly.pdbx_strand_id
1 'polypeptide(L)'
;MTDEKYNPHSFPVEDSGPGTGERPEPAEENQRLKWWQVFWGMIRRPGRTYRITQGQAGLLWPVLMILGGTIFLTLATAATQQGEVAAMMREELAGAGMSPAEIESVVGVATSPWALILGAAGAVVVTLFTWVLHSGILHLAVRAWGGKGVFRQAFEIVGWAWIALFIGALVKGGYTLVTGNLPLPQGTGLGYAFLTNTDLFTIWNMVLVVLGFAAVYRVPKWKAAVPVVALWLATVFLTYAAGLPAQGPGPGR
;
A
#
# COMPACT_ATOMS: atom_id res chain seq x y z
N MET A 1 72.25 -50.86 -5.72
CA MET A 1 70.80 -50.94 -5.39
C MET A 1 70.54 -50.00 -4.25
N THR A 2 70.20 -48.79 -4.53
CA THR A 2 69.88 -47.74 -3.55
C THR A 2 68.44 -47.25 -3.84
N ASP A 3 67.57 -47.61 -2.90
CA ASP A 3 66.16 -47.20 -2.93
C ASP A 3 66.05 -45.69 -2.72
N GLU A 4 65.72 -44.99 -3.76
CA GLU A 4 65.38 -43.56 -3.70
C GLU A 4 63.94 -43.44 -3.22
N LYS A 5 63.78 -43.06 -1.93
CA LYS A 5 62.47 -42.81 -1.31
C LYS A 5 61.79 -41.59 -1.97
N TYR A 6 60.79 -41.83 -2.79
CA TYR A 6 59.87 -40.84 -3.32
C TYR A 6 59.14 -40.14 -2.15
N ASN A 7 59.34 -38.82 -2.00
CA ASN A 7 58.65 -37.97 -1.01
C ASN A 7 57.53 -37.19 -1.71
N PRO A 8 56.23 -37.54 -1.53
CA PRO A 8 55.10 -36.95 -2.26
C PRO A 8 54.63 -35.60 -1.71
N HIS A 9 55.36 -34.95 -0.78
CA HIS A 9 54.89 -33.73 -0.12
C HIS A 9 55.69 -32.47 -0.43
N SER A 10 56.48 -32.41 -1.46
CA SER A 10 57.12 -31.17 -1.92
C SER A 10 56.26 -30.51 -3.00
N PHE A 11 55.17 -29.90 -2.62
CA PHE A 11 54.56 -28.89 -3.46
C PHE A 11 55.37 -27.58 -3.35
N PRO A 12 55.71 -26.94 -4.51
CA PRO A 12 56.31 -25.62 -4.45
C PRO A 12 55.28 -24.65 -3.84
N VAL A 13 55.67 -23.99 -2.75
CA VAL A 13 54.96 -22.85 -2.24
C VAL A 13 55.10 -21.75 -3.27
N GLU A 14 54.08 -21.56 -4.11
CA GLU A 14 53.95 -20.35 -4.93
C GLU A 14 53.90 -19.14 -3.97
N ASP A 15 55.00 -18.38 -4.00
CA ASP A 15 55.12 -17.09 -3.39
C ASP A 15 54.12 -16.13 -4.04
N SER A 16 52.87 -16.19 -3.56
CA SER A 16 51.84 -15.23 -3.91
C SER A 16 52.25 -13.90 -3.30
N GLY A 17 52.81 -13.05 -4.19
CA GLY A 17 53.17 -11.66 -3.92
C GLY A 17 52.09 -10.89 -3.18
N PRO A 18 52.36 -9.68 -2.66
CA PRO A 18 51.47 -8.95 -1.79
C PRO A 18 50.18 -8.61 -2.57
N GLY A 19 49.21 -9.50 -2.43
CA GLY A 19 47.86 -9.26 -2.83
C GLY A 19 47.41 -7.94 -2.21
N THR A 20 47.09 -6.99 -3.06
CA THR A 20 46.40 -5.76 -2.70
C THR A 20 45.22 -6.16 -1.84
N GLY A 21 45.44 -6.08 -0.51
CA GLY A 21 44.42 -6.34 0.47
C GLY A 21 43.24 -5.40 0.24
N GLU A 22 42.28 -5.83 -0.58
CA GLU A 22 40.93 -5.33 -0.47
C GLU A 22 40.54 -5.57 0.98
N ARG A 23 40.62 -4.50 1.79
CA ARG A 23 40.01 -4.52 3.10
C ARG A 23 38.58 -5.01 2.88
N PRO A 24 38.14 -6.11 3.54
CA PRO A 24 36.74 -6.47 3.53
C PRO A 24 36.01 -5.19 3.91
N GLU A 25 35.14 -4.70 3.02
CA GLU A 25 34.24 -3.58 3.35
C GLU A 25 33.67 -3.90 4.72
N PRO A 26 33.78 -2.96 5.68
CA PRO A 26 33.26 -3.20 7.02
C PRO A 26 31.83 -3.68 6.83
N ALA A 27 31.54 -4.91 7.31
CA ALA A 27 30.21 -5.49 7.30
C ALA A 27 29.27 -4.36 7.71
N GLU A 28 28.36 -3.94 6.81
CA GLU A 28 27.45 -2.81 7.05
C GLU A 28 26.79 -3.10 8.40
N GLU A 29 27.39 -2.52 9.44
CA GLU A 29 26.98 -2.65 10.81
C GLU A 29 25.49 -2.32 10.82
N ASN A 30 24.69 -3.17 11.42
CA ASN A 30 23.22 -3.15 11.47
C ASN A 30 22.72 -1.79 12.00
N GLN A 31 22.95 -0.73 11.23
CA GLN A 31 22.53 0.64 11.55
C GLN A 31 21.01 0.68 11.44
N ARG A 32 20.36 0.64 12.60
CA ARG A 32 18.92 0.92 12.67
C ARG A 32 18.67 2.31 12.12
N LEU A 33 18.24 2.36 10.86
CA LEU A 33 17.92 3.64 10.23
C LEU A 33 16.84 4.34 11.05
N LYS A 34 17.03 5.63 11.28
CA LYS A 34 15.98 6.48 11.87
C LYS A 34 14.80 6.53 10.89
N TRP A 35 13.58 6.64 11.41
CA TRP A 35 12.37 6.62 10.59
C TRP A 35 12.39 7.60 9.41
N TRP A 36 12.93 8.81 9.61
CA TRP A 36 13.03 9.82 8.55
C TRP A 36 14.05 9.44 7.46
N GLN A 37 15.10 8.67 7.79
CA GLN A 37 16.03 8.13 6.80
C GLN A 37 15.36 7.04 5.95
N VAL A 38 14.52 6.22 6.58
CA VAL A 38 13.68 5.24 5.87
C VAL A 38 12.69 5.96 4.98
N PHE A 39 12.00 6.98 5.48
CA PHE A 39 11.04 7.79 4.73
C PHE A 39 11.69 8.38 3.45
N TRP A 40 12.78 9.13 3.59
CA TRP A 40 13.48 9.70 2.44
C TRP A 40 14.15 8.65 1.55
N GLY A 41 14.59 7.57 2.14
CA GLY A 41 15.15 6.42 1.42
C GLY A 41 14.12 5.74 0.52
N MET A 42 12.87 5.57 0.99
CA MET A 42 11.76 5.02 0.20
C MET A 42 11.41 5.92 -1.00
N ILE A 43 11.52 7.23 -0.85
CA ILE A 43 11.28 8.17 -1.96
C ILE A 43 12.42 8.14 -2.99
N ARG A 44 13.69 8.17 -2.52
CA ARG A 44 14.85 8.36 -3.41
C ARG A 44 15.46 7.07 -3.92
N ARG A 45 15.55 6.02 -3.09
CA ARG A 45 16.25 4.76 -3.38
C ARG A 45 15.53 3.56 -2.74
N PRO A 46 14.26 3.28 -3.10
CA PRO A 46 13.43 2.30 -2.39
C PRO A 46 14.05 0.91 -2.34
N GLY A 47 14.59 0.40 -3.44
CA GLY A 47 15.19 -0.93 -3.49
C GLY A 47 16.42 -1.10 -2.57
N ARG A 48 17.23 -0.04 -2.37
CA ARG A 48 18.35 -0.05 -1.41
C ARG A 48 17.81 0.01 0.01
N THR A 49 16.83 0.87 0.27
CA THR A 49 16.24 1.05 1.59
C THR A 49 15.61 -0.26 2.09
N TYR A 50 14.82 -0.95 1.27
CA TYR A 50 14.28 -2.26 1.61
C TYR A 50 15.34 -3.33 1.90
N ARG A 51 16.48 -3.32 1.16
CA ARG A 51 17.58 -4.24 1.45
C ARG A 51 18.25 -3.99 2.79
N ILE A 52 18.46 -2.73 3.14
CA ILE A 52 19.11 -2.34 4.40
C ILE A 52 18.15 -2.62 5.58
N THR A 53 16.88 -2.27 5.45
CA THR A 53 15.91 -2.42 6.55
C THR A 53 15.49 -3.87 6.77
N GLN A 54 15.45 -4.71 5.74
CA GLN A 54 15.11 -6.14 5.77
C GLN A 54 13.99 -6.55 6.77
N GLY A 55 13.02 -5.69 6.99
CA GLY A 55 11.96 -5.92 7.98
C GLY A 55 12.32 -5.46 9.41
N GLN A 56 13.32 -4.60 9.57
CA GLN A 56 13.69 -3.99 10.87
C GLN A 56 13.29 -2.51 10.98
N ALA A 57 12.63 -1.96 9.95
CA ALA A 57 12.24 -0.55 9.92
C ALA A 57 11.14 -0.19 10.94
N GLY A 58 10.51 -1.20 11.53
CA GLY A 58 9.42 -1.04 12.50
C GLY A 58 8.08 -0.69 11.82
N LEU A 59 6.99 -0.95 12.54
CA LEU A 59 5.61 -0.75 12.04
C LEU A 59 4.97 0.54 12.53
N LEU A 60 5.52 1.18 13.55
CA LEU A 60 4.92 2.36 14.16
C LEU A 60 4.67 3.49 13.15
N TRP A 61 5.68 3.82 12.36
CA TRP A 61 5.59 4.91 11.39
C TRP A 61 4.65 4.60 10.21
N PRO A 62 4.70 3.40 9.58
CA PRO A 62 3.66 3.00 8.63
C PRO A 62 2.25 3.12 9.21
N VAL A 63 2.01 2.63 10.43
CA VAL A 63 0.70 2.76 11.09
C VAL A 63 0.29 4.21 11.22
N LEU A 64 1.17 5.08 11.75
CA LEU A 64 0.86 6.50 11.94
C LEU A 64 0.59 7.22 10.60
N MET A 65 1.34 6.89 9.54
CA MET A 65 1.09 7.45 8.20
C MET A 65 -0.26 6.98 7.63
N ILE A 66 -0.56 5.69 7.75
CA ILE A 66 -1.82 5.11 7.29
C ILE A 66 -3.00 5.76 8.02
N LEU A 67 -2.95 5.79 9.36
CA LEU A 67 -4.01 6.38 10.16
C LEU A 67 -4.15 7.89 9.89
N GLY A 68 -3.03 8.63 9.92
CA GLY A 68 -3.02 10.07 9.69
C GLY A 68 -3.56 10.44 8.31
N GLY A 69 -3.14 9.73 7.26
CA GLY A 69 -3.62 9.95 5.89
C GLY A 69 -5.11 9.64 5.73
N THR A 70 -5.57 8.51 6.29
CA THR A 70 -6.98 8.11 6.24
C THR A 70 -7.87 9.12 6.99
N ILE A 71 -7.52 9.45 8.22
CA ILE A 71 -8.29 10.41 9.03
C ILE A 71 -8.30 11.78 8.35
N PHE A 72 -7.13 12.28 7.91
CA PHE A 72 -7.03 13.58 7.25
C PHE A 72 -7.91 13.66 6.00
N LEU A 73 -7.82 12.67 5.10
CA LEU A 73 -8.63 12.66 3.88
C LEU A 73 -10.13 12.56 4.20
N THR A 74 -10.51 11.70 5.15
CA THR A 74 -11.91 11.54 5.57
C THR A 74 -12.46 12.86 6.13
N LEU A 75 -11.72 13.52 7.00
CA LEU A 75 -12.16 14.79 7.59
C LEU A 75 -12.20 15.92 6.56
N ALA A 76 -11.22 16.00 5.66
CA ALA A 76 -11.19 16.99 4.60
C ALA A 76 -12.40 16.82 3.65
N THR A 77 -12.74 15.60 3.29
CA THR A 77 -13.90 15.28 2.45
C THR A 77 -15.20 15.61 3.20
N ALA A 78 -15.33 15.19 4.44
CA ALA A 78 -16.51 15.50 5.26
C ALA A 78 -16.73 17.00 5.42
N ALA A 79 -15.67 17.76 5.72
CA ALA A 79 -15.79 19.22 5.92
C ALA A 79 -16.29 19.96 4.67
N THR A 80 -16.05 19.43 3.48
CA THR A 80 -16.40 20.12 2.21
C THR A 80 -17.65 19.57 1.55
N GLN A 81 -17.97 18.29 1.72
CA GLN A 81 -19.05 17.61 0.98
C GLN A 81 -20.29 17.30 1.83
N GLN A 82 -20.30 17.65 3.11
CA GLN A 82 -21.45 17.38 3.99
C GLN A 82 -22.77 17.93 3.47
N GLY A 83 -22.76 19.14 2.91
CA GLY A 83 -23.96 19.77 2.34
C GLY A 83 -24.50 19.04 1.12
N GLU A 84 -23.61 18.58 0.22
CA GLU A 84 -23.98 17.85 -0.99
C GLU A 84 -24.52 16.45 -0.64
N VAL A 85 -23.84 15.74 0.27
CA VAL A 85 -24.33 14.45 0.78
C VAL A 85 -25.70 14.58 1.44
N ALA A 86 -25.89 15.61 2.25
CA ALA A 86 -27.19 15.89 2.87
C ALA A 86 -28.29 16.18 1.84
N ALA A 87 -27.97 16.92 0.77
CA ALA A 87 -28.90 17.19 -0.31
C ALA A 87 -29.30 15.93 -1.08
N MET A 88 -28.32 15.10 -1.46
CA MET A 88 -28.57 13.79 -2.12
C MET A 88 -29.41 12.86 -1.24
N MET A 89 -29.10 12.77 0.06
CA MET A 89 -29.90 11.97 0.98
C MET A 89 -31.34 12.43 1.08
N ARG A 90 -31.58 13.76 1.13
CA ARG A 90 -32.95 14.29 1.15
C ARG A 90 -33.74 13.91 -0.10
N GLU A 91 -33.12 14.02 -1.27
CA GLU A 91 -33.73 13.64 -2.55
C GLU A 91 -34.08 12.14 -2.61
N GLU A 92 -33.14 11.29 -2.20
CA GLU A 92 -33.33 9.84 -2.19
C GLU A 92 -34.44 9.41 -1.23
N LEU A 93 -34.43 9.96 0.01
CA LEU A 93 -35.42 9.64 1.04
C LEU A 93 -36.81 10.18 0.67
N ALA A 94 -36.88 11.36 0.03
CA ALA A 94 -38.13 11.90 -0.50
C ALA A 94 -38.68 11.01 -1.63
N GLY A 95 -37.82 10.50 -2.53
CA GLY A 95 -38.16 9.54 -3.56
C GLY A 95 -38.67 8.19 -2.99
N ALA A 96 -38.20 7.82 -1.82
CA ALA A 96 -38.67 6.63 -1.08
C ALA A 96 -40.02 6.89 -0.32
N GLY A 97 -40.57 8.08 -0.40
CA GLY A 97 -41.86 8.43 0.20
C GLY A 97 -41.84 8.76 1.70
N MET A 98 -40.65 9.08 2.25
CA MET A 98 -40.54 9.50 3.65
C MET A 98 -41.07 10.92 3.87
N SER A 99 -41.66 11.17 5.03
CA SER A 99 -42.13 12.50 5.39
C SER A 99 -40.95 13.48 5.61
N PRO A 100 -41.16 14.80 5.41
CA PRO A 100 -40.09 15.78 5.62
C PRO A 100 -39.46 15.74 7.01
N ALA A 101 -40.25 15.45 8.05
CA ALA A 101 -39.78 15.35 9.43
C ALA A 101 -38.86 14.13 9.64
N GLU A 102 -39.20 13.00 9.06
CA GLU A 102 -38.36 11.80 9.08
C GLU A 102 -37.06 12.00 8.33
N ILE A 103 -37.12 12.64 7.16
CA ILE A 103 -35.94 12.98 6.33
C ILE A 103 -34.97 13.85 7.14
N GLU A 104 -35.43 14.94 7.74
CA GLU A 104 -34.54 15.81 8.55
C GLU A 104 -33.97 15.10 9.75
N SER A 105 -34.71 14.18 10.37
CA SER A 105 -34.20 13.37 11.47
C SER A 105 -33.07 12.47 11.02
N VAL A 106 -33.23 11.75 9.90
CA VAL A 106 -32.20 10.86 9.34
C VAL A 106 -30.95 11.63 8.88
N VAL A 107 -31.15 12.72 8.15
CA VAL A 107 -30.07 13.58 7.68
C VAL A 107 -29.31 14.20 8.85
N GLY A 108 -30.03 14.69 9.87
CA GLY A 108 -29.41 15.26 11.06
C GLY A 108 -28.52 14.26 11.83
N VAL A 109 -28.94 13.00 11.93
CA VAL A 109 -28.11 11.93 12.50
C VAL A 109 -26.90 11.63 11.60
N ALA A 110 -27.09 11.49 10.28
CA ALA A 110 -26.04 11.15 9.34
C ALA A 110 -24.96 12.23 9.20
N THR A 111 -25.33 13.50 9.40
CA THR A 111 -24.39 14.64 9.33
C THR A 111 -23.88 15.08 10.71
N SER A 112 -24.24 14.36 11.75
CA SER A 112 -23.82 14.69 13.13
C SER A 112 -22.31 14.48 13.33
N PRO A 113 -21.68 15.20 14.28
CA PRO A 113 -20.26 14.96 14.62
C PRO A 113 -19.96 13.51 15.02
N TRP A 114 -20.92 12.83 15.63
CA TRP A 114 -20.78 11.42 15.99
C TRP A 114 -20.73 10.50 14.77
N ALA A 115 -21.56 10.77 13.75
CA ALA A 115 -21.51 10.03 12.48
C ALA A 115 -20.15 10.20 11.79
N LEU A 116 -19.56 11.39 11.85
CA LEU A 116 -18.21 11.64 11.30
C LEU A 116 -17.14 10.87 12.06
N ILE A 117 -17.20 10.84 13.39
CA ILE A 117 -16.25 10.08 14.22
C ILE A 117 -16.36 8.58 13.90
N LEU A 118 -17.59 8.05 13.85
CA LEU A 118 -17.85 6.65 13.53
C LEU A 118 -17.40 6.32 12.09
N GLY A 119 -17.66 7.20 11.13
CA GLY A 119 -17.22 7.07 9.75
C GLY A 119 -15.68 7.04 9.65
N ALA A 120 -14.99 7.94 10.33
CA ALA A 120 -13.52 7.95 10.37
C ALA A 120 -12.97 6.70 11.05
N ALA A 121 -13.56 6.26 12.16
CA ALA A 121 -13.17 5.02 12.83
C ALA A 121 -13.40 3.80 11.92
N GLY A 122 -14.54 3.72 11.22
CA GLY A 122 -14.82 2.69 10.24
C GLY A 122 -13.81 2.69 9.10
N ALA A 123 -13.48 3.85 8.55
CA ALA A 123 -12.46 3.98 7.51
C ALA A 123 -11.08 3.47 7.98
N VAL A 124 -10.70 3.77 9.21
CA VAL A 124 -9.47 3.25 9.82
C VAL A 124 -9.49 1.73 9.91
N VAL A 125 -10.57 1.15 10.42
CA VAL A 125 -10.70 -0.32 10.55
C VAL A 125 -10.61 -1.00 9.17
N VAL A 126 -11.34 -0.49 8.17
CA VAL A 126 -11.30 -1.01 6.79
C VAL A 126 -9.89 -0.88 6.21
N THR A 127 -9.22 0.24 6.43
CA THR A 127 -7.86 0.47 5.93
C THR A 127 -6.85 -0.50 6.55
N LEU A 128 -6.89 -0.70 7.87
CA LEU A 128 -6.04 -1.66 8.56
C LEU A 128 -6.30 -3.10 8.09
N PHE A 129 -7.57 -3.47 7.96
CA PHE A 129 -7.96 -4.79 7.43
C PHE A 129 -7.42 -4.99 6.01
N THR A 130 -7.59 -3.99 5.16
CA THR A 130 -7.06 -4.00 3.78
C THR A 130 -5.54 -4.16 3.77
N TRP A 131 -4.83 -3.49 4.66
CA TRP A 131 -3.38 -3.63 4.80
C TRP A 131 -2.96 -5.07 5.14
N VAL A 132 -3.63 -5.68 6.14
CA VAL A 132 -3.38 -7.08 6.53
C VAL A 132 -3.67 -8.02 5.35
N LEU A 133 -4.82 -7.83 4.70
CA LEU A 133 -5.26 -8.66 3.58
C LEU A 133 -4.29 -8.57 2.39
N HIS A 134 -3.91 -7.35 1.97
CA HIS A 134 -2.94 -7.14 0.91
C HIS A 134 -1.60 -7.80 1.22
N SER A 135 -1.12 -7.61 2.45
CA SER A 135 0.15 -8.21 2.89
C SER A 135 0.09 -9.73 2.86
N GLY A 136 -1.03 -10.33 3.29
CA GLY A 136 -1.25 -11.77 3.29
C GLY A 136 -1.29 -12.36 1.89
N ILE A 137 -2.11 -11.78 1.02
CA ILE A 137 -2.23 -12.24 -0.38
C ILE A 137 -0.89 -12.16 -1.10
N LEU A 138 -0.21 -11.02 -1.02
CA LEU A 138 1.08 -10.82 -1.67
C LEU A 138 2.17 -11.73 -1.09
N HIS A 139 2.18 -11.92 0.25
CA HIS A 139 3.08 -12.87 0.89
C HIS A 139 2.93 -14.28 0.33
N LEU A 140 1.69 -14.80 0.31
CA LEU A 140 1.40 -16.14 -0.17
C LEU A 140 1.74 -16.29 -1.65
N ALA A 141 1.36 -15.33 -2.48
CA ALA A 141 1.62 -15.35 -3.92
C ALA A 141 3.12 -15.34 -4.24
N VAL A 142 3.89 -14.43 -3.63
CA VAL A 142 5.34 -14.34 -3.90
C VAL A 142 6.07 -15.55 -3.31
N ARG A 143 5.61 -16.08 -2.17
CA ARG A 143 6.18 -17.28 -1.56
C ARG A 143 5.94 -18.52 -2.42
N ALA A 144 4.75 -18.68 -3.01
CA ALA A 144 4.43 -19.76 -3.94
C ALA A 144 5.36 -19.76 -5.18
N TRP A 145 5.90 -18.60 -5.55
CA TRP A 145 6.86 -18.45 -6.65
C TRP A 145 8.34 -18.54 -6.22
N GLY A 146 8.59 -19.09 -5.04
CA GLY A 146 9.93 -19.37 -4.52
C GLY A 146 10.55 -18.25 -3.70
N GLY A 147 9.78 -17.24 -3.29
CA GLY A 147 10.24 -16.20 -2.39
C GLY A 147 10.56 -16.73 -0.99
N LYS A 148 11.63 -16.22 -0.38
CA LYS A 148 12.14 -16.70 0.92
C LYS A 148 11.77 -15.81 2.12
N GLY A 149 10.92 -14.80 1.91
CA GLY A 149 10.48 -13.87 2.96
C GLY A 149 9.48 -14.48 3.93
N VAL A 150 9.32 -13.82 5.09
CA VAL A 150 8.32 -14.16 6.11
C VAL A 150 7.19 -13.12 6.10
N PHE A 151 6.02 -13.48 6.65
CA PHE A 151 4.82 -12.62 6.65
C PHE A 151 5.07 -11.22 7.24
N ARG A 152 5.81 -11.14 8.36
CA ARG A 152 6.18 -9.85 8.97
C ARG A 152 6.85 -8.90 7.98
N GLN A 153 7.75 -9.43 7.13
CA GLN A 153 8.43 -8.63 6.11
C GLN A 153 7.46 -8.13 5.04
N ALA A 154 6.48 -8.97 4.60
CA ALA A 154 5.43 -8.53 3.70
C ALA A 154 4.63 -7.37 4.30
N PHE A 155 4.25 -7.50 5.56
CA PHE A 155 3.48 -6.50 6.29
C PHE A 155 4.23 -5.17 6.40
N GLU A 156 5.55 -5.21 6.63
CA GLU A 156 6.40 -4.02 6.63
C GLU A 156 6.58 -3.43 5.22
N ILE A 157 6.78 -4.26 4.19
CA ILE A 157 6.93 -3.81 2.80
C ILE A 157 5.69 -3.04 2.36
N VAL A 158 4.51 -3.63 2.54
CA VAL A 158 3.23 -2.99 2.16
C VAL A 158 3.00 -1.72 2.97
N GLY A 159 3.25 -1.76 4.28
CA GLY A 159 3.09 -0.60 5.16
C GLY A 159 3.98 0.57 4.75
N TRP A 160 5.25 0.35 4.49
CA TRP A 160 6.15 1.40 4.03
C TRP A 160 5.86 1.85 2.59
N ALA A 161 5.37 0.98 1.72
CA ALA A 161 4.94 1.38 0.37
C ALA A 161 3.75 2.36 0.41
N TRP A 162 2.92 2.32 1.44
CA TRP A 162 1.78 3.21 1.61
C TRP A 162 2.17 4.67 1.88
N ILE A 163 3.46 4.99 2.01
CA ILE A 163 3.97 6.36 1.99
C ILE A 163 3.49 7.12 0.73
N ALA A 164 3.42 6.45 -0.41
CA ALA A 164 2.89 7.03 -1.63
C ALA A 164 1.41 7.43 -1.48
N LEU A 165 0.60 6.52 -0.91
CA LEU A 165 -0.83 6.79 -0.65
C LEU A 165 -1.03 7.85 0.42
N PHE A 166 -0.18 7.89 1.46
CA PHE A 166 -0.19 8.95 2.46
C PHE A 166 0.05 10.34 1.84
N ILE A 167 1.07 10.48 1.00
CA ILE A 167 1.35 11.71 0.27
C ILE A 167 0.15 12.05 -0.64
N GLY A 168 -0.41 11.04 -1.32
CA GLY A 168 -1.62 11.19 -2.13
C GLY A 168 -2.81 11.69 -1.33
N ALA A 169 -3.02 11.18 -0.11
CA ALA A 169 -4.08 11.62 0.79
C ALA A 169 -3.88 13.09 1.21
N LEU A 170 -2.64 13.50 1.52
CA LEU A 170 -2.33 14.90 1.85
C LEU A 170 -2.60 15.84 0.67
N VAL A 171 -2.19 15.45 -0.55
CA VAL A 171 -2.41 16.25 -1.76
C VAL A 171 -3.90 16.35 -2.08
N LYS A 172 -4.62 15.21 -2.10
CA LYS A 172 -6.06 15.18 -2.39
C LYS A 172 -6.87 15.91 -1.33
N GLY A 173 -6.62 15.64 -0.05
CA GLY A 173 -7.30 16.31 1.04
C GLY A 173 -7.04 17.82 1.08
N GLY A 174 -5.78 18.24 0.85
CA GLY A 174 -5.43 19.65 0.73
C GLY A 174 -6.13 20.33 -0.45
N TYR A 175 -6.14 19.69 -1.62
CA TYR A 175 -6.91 20.17 -2.78
C TYR A 175 -8.39 20.31 -2.45
N THR A 176 -8.99 19.28 -1.83
CA THR A 176 -10.40 19.27 -1.43
C THR A 176 -10.73 20.43 -0.48
N LEU A 177 -9.89 20.69 0.52
CA LEU A 177 -10.09 21.80 1.45
C LEU A 177 -10.03 23.19 0.78
N VAL A 178 -9.20 23.33 -0.26
CA VAL A 178 -9.05 24.62 -0.99
C VAL A 178 -10.16 24.82 -2.01
N THR A 179 -10.57 23.77 -2.71
CA THR A 179 -11.51 23.89 -3.85
C THR A 179 -12.95 23.52 -3.49
N GLY A 180 -13.18 22.88 -2.37
CA GLY A 180 -14.46 22.28 -2.01
C GLY A 180 -14.79 20.98 -2.76
N ASN A 181 -13.95 20.56 -3.72
CA ASN A 181 -14.22 19.43 -4.61
C ASN A 181 -13.19 18.32 -4.43
N LEU A 182 -13.63 17.08 -4.23
CA LEU A 182 -12.75 15.94 -4.29
C LEU A 182 -12.43 15.60 -5.76
N PRO A 183 -11.13 15.50 -6.14
CA PRO A 183 -10.76 15.19 -7.52
C PRO A 183 -10.98 13.71 -7.82
N LEU A 184 -12.24 13.30 -7.94
CA LEU A 184 -12.62 11.96 -8.34
C LEU A 184 -13.02 11.95 -9.83
N PRO A 185 -12.71 10.88 -10.56
CA PRO A 185 -13.28 10.65 -11.88
C PRO A 185 -14.80 10.63 -11.79
N GLN A 186 -15.46 11.18 -12.81
CA GLN A 186 -16.92 11.12 -12.94
C GLN A 186 -17.30 10.03 -13.94
N GLY A 187 -18.48 9.43 -13.75
CA GLY A 187 -19.00 8.43 -14.65
C GLY A 187 -19.28 7.08 -13.99
N THR A 188 -19.54 6.10 -14.83
CA THR A 188 -19.84 4.72 -14.43
C THR A 188 -19.10 3.72 -15.31
N GLY A 189 -19.13 2.45 -14.94
CA GLY A 189 -18.58 1.36 -15.73
C GLY A 189 -17.08 1.15 -15.52
N LEU A 190 -16.48 0.36 -16.41
CA LEU A 190 -15.09 -0.10 -16.25
C LEU A 190 -14.07 1.06 -16.32
N GLY A 191 -14.30 2.04 -17.20
CA GLY A 191 -13.44 3.23 -17.30
C GLY A 191 -13.39 4.02 -16.00
N TYR A 192 -14.55 4.24 -15.37
CA TYR A 192 -14.65 4.88 -14.06
C TYR A 192 -13.93 4.07 -13.00
N ALA A 193 -14.18 2.75 -12.90
CA ALA A 193 -13.52 1.88 -11.95
C ALA A 193 -11.99 1.90 -12.13
N PHE A 194 -11.51 1.89 -13.39
CA PHE A 194 -10.08 1.99 -13.66
C PHE A 194 -9.50 3.33 -13.19
N LEU A 195 -10.09 4.46 -13.59
CA LEU A 195 -9.59 5.80 -13.24
C LEU A 195 -9.64 6.07 -11.74
N THR A 196 -10.68 5.57 -11.04
CA THR A 196 -10.82 5.72 -9.58
C THR A 196 -9.73 4.97 -8.82
N ASN A 197 -9.30 3.82 -9.36
CA ASN A 197 -8.27 2.98 -8.73
C ASN A 197 -6.86 3.21 -9.31
N THR A 198 -6.68 4.18 -10.23
CA THR A 198 -5.41 4.41 -10.92
C THR A 198 -5.05 5.88 -10.93
N ASP A 199 -4.29 6.29 -9.95
CA ASP A 199 -3.66 7.60 -9.90
C ASP A 199 -2.13 7.47 -9.78
N LEU A 200 -1.44 8.60 -9.86
CA LEU A 200 0.02 8.64 -9.73
C LEU A 200 0.52 7.98 -8.44
N PHE A 201 -0.18 8.19 -7.33
CA PHE A 201 0.21 7.68 -6.02
C PHE A 201 -0.02 6.17 -5.91
N THR A 202 -1.10 5.66 -6.52
CA THR A 202 -1.37 4.23 -6.63
C THR A 202 -0.30 3.53 -7.46
N ILE A 203 0.05 4.08 -8.62
CA ILE A 203 1.13 3.53 -9.46
C ILE A 203 2.46 3.53 -8.69
N TRP A 204 2.78 4.63 -8.02
CA TRP A 204 3.99 4.72 -7.20
C TRP A 204 3.97 3.71 -6.05
N ASN A 205 2.86 3.54 -5.36
CA ASN A 205 2.69 2.51 -4.33
C ASN A 205 2.97 1.10 -4.90
N MET A 206 2.39 0.75 -6.05
CA MET A 206 2.62 -0.54 -6.71
C MET A 206 4.11 -0.76 -7.01
N VAL A 207 4.79 0.26 -7.52
CA VAL A 207 6.25 0.20 -7.79
C VAL A 207 7.03 -0.05 -6.50
N LEU A 208 6.70 0.65 -5.41
CA LEU A 208 7.35 0.45 -4.12
C LEU A 208 7.14 -0.97 -3.58
N VAL A 209 5.91 -1.50 -3.68
CA VAL A 209 5.59 -2.88 -3.28
C VAL A 209 6.41 -3.89 -4.09
N VAL A 210 6.45 -3.75 -5.42
CA VAL A 210 7.23 -4.63 -6.31
C VAL A 210 8.72 -4.60 -5.94
N LEU A 211 9.30 -3.42 -5.73
CA LEU A 211 10.70 -3.27 -5.37
C LEU A 211 11.00 -3.84 -3.98
N GLY A 212 10.08 -3.68 -3.03
CA GLY A 212 10.18 -4.24 -1.69
C GLY A 212 10.18 -5.76 -1.69
N PHE A 213 9.18 -6.38 -2.34
CA PHE A 213 9.12 -7.84 -2.45
C PHE A 213 10.31 -8.41 -3.22
N ALA A 214 10.70 -7.81 -4.33
CA ALA A 214 11.87 -8.26 -5.09
C ALA A 214 13.15 -8.23 -4.26
N ALA A 215 13.36 -7.15 -3.49
CA ALA A 215 14.56 -6.96 -2.67
C ALA A 215 14.61 -7.90 -1.46
N VAL A 216 13.51 -8.02 -0.72
CA VAL A 216 13.44 -8.75 0.56
C VAL A 216 13.22 -10.25 0.36
N TYR A 217 12.34 -10.62 -0.58
CA TYR A 217 12.04 -12.03 -0.89
C TYR A 217 13.04 -12.67 -1.85
N ARG A 218 14.00 -11.87 -2.38
CA ARG A 218 15.04 -12.31 -3.32
C ARG A 218 14.45 -12.99 -4.56
N VAL A 219 13.39 -12.40 -5.12
CA VAL A 219 12.77 -12.85 -6.37
C VAL A 219 13.01 -11.83 -7.48
N PRO A 220 13.01 -12.24 -8.76
CA PRO A 220 13.03 -11.32 -9.88
C PRO A 220 11.84 -10.34 -9.80
N LYS A 221 12.03 -9.09 -10.23
CA LYS A 221 11.00 -8.04 -10.16
C LYS A 221 9.68 -8.45 -10.82
N TRP A 222 9.73 -9.18 -11.94
CA TRP A 222 8.54 -9.63 -12.64
C TRP A 222 7.69 -10.60 -11.80
N LYS A 223 8.32 -11.51 -11.01
CA LYS A 223 7.60 -12.39 -10.08
C LYS A 223 6.92 -11.64 -8.94
N ALA A 224 7.48 -10.52 -8.51
CA ALA A 224 6.83 -9.64 -7.55
C ALA A 224 5.74 -8.78 -8.20
N ALA A 225 5.93 -8.35 -9.46
CA ALA A 225 4.99 -7.48 -10.15
C ALA A 225 3.67 -8.17 -10.49
N VAL A 226 3.70 -9.42 -10.93
CA VAL A 226 2.47 -10.15 -11.35
C VAL A 226 1.41 -10.18 -10.24
N PRO A 227 1.68 -10.63 -8.99
CA PRO A 227 0.65 -10.61 -7.96
C PRO A 227 0.21 -9.21 -7.55
N VAL A 228 1.08 -8.21 -7.61
CA VAL A 228 0.73 -6.81 -7.33
C VAL A 228 -0.26 -6.28 -8.38
N VAL A 229 0.04 -6.50 -9.67
CA VAL A 229 -0.85 -6.10 -10.78
C VAL A 229 -2.15 -6.90 -10.75
N ALA A 230 -2.11 -8.21 -10.48
CA ALA A 230 -3.29 -9.04 -10.37
C ALA A 230 -4.22 -8.57 -9.24
N LEU A 231 -3.66 -8.21 -8.08
CA LEU A 231 -4.43 -7.69 -6.95
C LEU A 231 -5.05 -6.33 -7.26
N TRP A 232 -4.32 -5.43 -7.93
CA TRP A 232 -4.84 -4.17 -8.40
C TRP A 232 -5.97 -4.36 -9.42
N LEU A 233 -5.81 -5.24 -10.42
CA LEU A 233 -6.87 -5.56 -11.37
C LEU A 233 -8.11 -6.14 -10.67
N ALA A 234 -7.93 -6.99 -9.66
CA ALA A 234 -9.04 -7.49 -8.85
C ALA A 234 -9.77 -6.34 -8.14
N THR A 235 -9.05 -5.34 -7.61
CA THR A 235 -9.66 -4.14 -7.00
C THR A 235 -10.46 -3.33 -8.02
N VAL A 236 -9.91 -3.09 -9.22
CA VAL A 236 -10.62 -2.42 -10.32
C VAL A 236 -11.90 -3.18 -10.69
N PHE A 237 -11.81 -4.51 -10.83
CA PHE A 237 -12.95 -5.35 -11.15
C PHE A 237 -14.02 -5.33 -10.05
N LEU A 238 -13.63 -5.39 -8.78
CA LEU A 238 -14.56 -5.30 -7.66
C LEU A 238 -15.26 -3.94 -7.60
N THR A 239 -14.52 -2.84 -7.86
CA THR A 239 -15.11 -1.49 -7.95
C THR A 239 -16.12 -1.41 -9.10
N TYR A 240 -15.80 -1.99 -10.26
CA TYR A 240 -16.72 -2.08 -11.39
C TYR A 240 -17.97 -2.89 -11.04
N ALA A 241 -17.82 -4.06 -10.44
CA ALA A 241 -18.91 -4.94 -10.06
C ALA A 241 -19.84 -4.31 -9.00
N ALA A 242 -19.27 -3.58 -8.04
CA ALA A 242 -20.04 -2.84 -7.03
C ALA A 242 -20.83 -1.66 -7.60
N GLY A 243 -20.37 -1.06 -8.72
CA GLY A 243 -21.07 0.01 -9.43
C GLY A 243 -22.12 -0.47 -10.45
N LEU A 244 -22.26 -1.79 -10.65
CA LEU A 244 -23.34 -2.32 -11.48
C LEU A 244 -24.67 -2.16 -10.72
N PRO A 245 -25.72 -1.62 -11.39
CA PRO A 245 -27.05 -1.58 -10.78
C PRO A 245 -27.45 -3.02 -10.42
N ALA A 246 -27.92 -3.21 -9.18
CA ALA A 246 -28.51 -4.46 -8.79
C ALA A 246 -29.67 -4.74 -9.79
N GLN A 247 -29.49 -5.73 -10.65
CA GLN A 247 -30.57 -6.21 -11.52
C GLN A 247 -31.59 -6.91 -10.60
N GLY A 248 -32.48 -6.10 -9.99
CA GLY A 248 -33.66 -6.64 -9.36
C GLY A 248 -34.41 -7.47 -10.40
N PRO A 249 -35.14 -8.53 -9.98
CA PRO A 249 -36.01 -9.26 -10.89
C PRO A 249 -36.92 -8.21 -11.52
N GLY A 250 -36.75 -8.00 -12.84
CA GLY A 250 -37.58 -7.07 -13.60
C GLY A 250 -39.05 -7.37 -13.30
N PRO A 251 -39.93 -6.33 -13.20
CA PRO A 251 -41.33 -6.57 -12.96
C PRO A 251 -41.80 -7.57 -14.00
N GLY A 252 -42.28 -8.71 -13.50
CA GLY A 252 -42.67 -9.84 -14.34
C GLY A 252 -43.56 -9.41 -15.48
N ARG A 253 -43.18 -9.79 -16.70
CA ARG A 253 -43.99 -9.72 -17.89
C ARG A 253 -45.08 -10.78 -17.80
#